data_46718e20ac4b1dd4192c691ca851319b
#
_entry.id   46718e20ac4b1dd4192c691ca851319b
#
_cell.length_a   1.000
_cell.length_b   1.000
_cell.length_c   1.000
_cell.angle_alpha   90.00
_cell.angle_beta   90.00
_cell.angle_gamma   90.00
#
_symmetry.space_group_name_H-M   'P 1'
#
loop_
_entity.id
_entity.type
_entity.pdbx_description
1 polymer ?
#
loop_
_entity_poly.entity_id
_entity_poly.type
_entity_poly.pdbx_seq_one_letter_code
_entity_poly.pdbx_strand_id
1 'polypeptide(L)'
;MLPPDDPTLFYGRQDAQAFLRQNLVGADNQHLIIVLGRSGIGKTALLHHVAYIVDERYHPVYIDLVGSPHASIPQVITTIATAIVTHMESVGASTYRIPDFPEPIETDNAWLRWFKDDFLDVAVTAIRRDNFLLLLLDDLHLFFQATDNNSLSEDFITYLGSLLTSYDRLDIVGGVDIRFEHQLMQHPPTQNINLHWRLETLNDDAVHQLITEPIQGTYTLTPDALDRIKFLCGGHPFLLHSVCRLVYRFHEERNVTTINADMLEYIYEPALIETSDTMQAFWDGASQQMVLVLRALLENDPHVPSSIQALLAWSQDHGFGLNQTQLVARLREIEYETLVRTNEAGEYYFCSGLEADWLANQITELPNLTPNRFPNTSNRIGLIAIGVAVVVIVIGFLIFQSASDTEPTQDALPTTTLEVNIDATRQAEQASPTPLPPPVTVTPPPVEVPSWLSAP
;
A
#
# COMPACT_ATOMS: atom_id res chain seq x y z
N MET A 1 10.91 9.62 9.15
CA MET A 1 10.67 10.90 8.40
C MET A 1 9.31 11.39 8.84
N LEU A 2 9.22 12.56 9.45
CA LEU A 2 7.92 13.12 9.83
C LEU A 2 7.19 13.56 8.55
N PRO A 3 5.88 13.30 8.41
CA PRO A 3 5.09 13.84 7.32
C PRO A 3 5.12 15.38 7.38
N PRO A 4 4.92 16.07 6.26
CA PRO A 4 4.89 17.51 6.26
C PRO A 4 3.74 17.99 7.16
N ASP A 5 4.06 18.86 8.11
CA ASP A 5 3.05 19.52 8.97
C ASP A 5 2.12 20.45 8.15
N ASP A 6 2.55 20.79 6.95
CA ASP A 6 1.81 21.63 6.02
C ASP A 6 1.08 20.75 4.97
N PRO A 7 -0.27 20.71 4.99
CA PRO A 7 -1.04 19.92 4.03
C PRO A 7 -0.86 20.36 2.57
N THR A 8 -0.37 21.60 2.33
CA THR A 8 -0.10 22.09 0.97
C THR A 8 1.12 21.42 0.33
N LEU A 9 1.98 20.80 1.13
CA LEU A 9 3.15 20.05 0.67
C LEU A 9 2.88 18.57 0.39
N PHE A 10 1.62 18.17 0.37
CA PHE A 10 1.21 16.80 0.02
C PHE A 10 0.87 16.73 -1.47
N TYR A 11 1.81 16.23 -2.27
CA TYR A 11 1.70 16.18 -3.73
C TYR A 11 1.14 14.85 -4.25
N GLY A 12 0.25 14.93 -5.24
CA GLY A 12 -0.33 13.77 -5.88
C GLY A 12 -1.37 13.05 -5.02
N ARG A 13 -1.58 11.76 -5.30
CA ARG A 13 -2.50 10.89 -4.54
C ARG A 13 -3.98 11.26 -4.63
N GLN A 14 -4.40 12.00 -5.66
CA GLN A 14 -5.78 12.43 -5.82
C GLN A 14 -6.76 11.26 -5.82
N ASP A 15 -6.36 10.13 -6.44
CA ASP A 15 -7.17 8.92 -6.52
C ASP A 15 -7.32 8.26 -5.14
N ALA A 16 -6.24 8.16 -4.36
CA ALA A 16 -6.27 7.66 -2.99
C ALA A 16 -7.14 8.54 -2.08
N GLN A 17 -7.01 9.86 -2.21
CA GLN A 17 -7.85 10.81 -1.48
C GLN A 17 -9.32 10.68 -1.88
N ALA A 18 -9.62 10.53 -3.19
CA ALA A 18 -10.98 10.34 -3.68
C ALA A 18 -11.57 9.03 -3.15
N PHE A 19 -10.80 7.96 -3.16
CA PHE A 19 -11.19 6.66 -2.59
C PHE A 19 -11.53 6.78 -1.09
N LEU A 20 -10.70 7.45 -0.30
CA LEU A 20 -10.96 7.65 1.12
C LEU A 20 -12.22 8.48 1.35
N ARG A 21 -12.40 9.60 0.61
CA ARG A 21 -13.62 10.43 0.70
C ARG A 21 -14.89 9.66 0.31
N GLN A 22 -14.82 8.75 -0.65
CA GLN A 22 -15.97 7.96 -1.09
C GLN A 22 -16.39 6.91 -0.06
N ASN A 23 -15.44 6.40 0.72
CA ASN A 23 -15.70 5.36 1.71
C ASN A 23 -15.86 5.91 3.14
N LEU A 24 -15.36 7.10 3.44
CA LEU A 24 -15.50 7.77 4.73
C LEU A 24 -16.59 8.85 4.61
N VAL A 25 -17.85 8.42 4.53
CA VAL A 25 -19.01 9.32 4.33
C VAL A 25 -19.84 9.56 5.58
N GLY A 26 -19.48 8.93 6.70
CA GLY A 26 -20.22 9.05 7.96
C GLY A 26 -21.65 8.53 7.85
N ALA A 27 -21.85 7.41 7.22
CA ALA A 27 -23.13 6.72 7.03
C ALA A 27 -23.10 5.36 7.72
N ASP A 28 -24.23 4.65 7.69
CA ASP A 28 -24.54 3.43 8.44
C ASP A 28 -23.65 2.19 8.18
N ASN A 29 -22.57 2.33 7.43
CA ASN A 29 -21.61 1.27 7.15
C ASN A 29 -20.22 1.67 7.66
N GLN A 30 -19.78 1.01 8.72
CA GLN A 30 -18.45 1.15 9.27
C GLN A 30 -17.47 0.33 8.46
N HIS A 31 -16.30 0.89 8.21
CA HIS A 31 -15.30 0.29 7.35
C HIS A 31 -13.96 0.08 8.03
N LEU A 32 -13.35 -1.07 7.75
CA LEU A 32 -11.91 -1.26 7.90
C LEU A 32 -11.28 -1.07 6.50
N ILE A 33 -10.80 0.13 6.27
CA ILE A 33 -10.13 0.49 5.02
C ILE A 33 -8.65 0.17 5.17
N ILE A 34 -8.07 -0.46 4.16
CA ILE A 34 -6.66 -0.83 4.14
C ILE A 34 -5.92 -0.03 3.07
N VAL A 35 -4.87 0.66 3.49
CA VAL A 35 -3.91 1.33 2.61
C VAL A 35 -2.67 0.45 2.49
N LEU A 36 -2.53 -0.22 1.35
CA LEU A 36 -1.42 -1.11 1.04
C LEU A 36 -0.29 -0.36 0.34
N GLY A 37 0.93 -0.74 0.62
CA GLY A 37 2.08 -0.24 -0.12
C GLY A 37 3.40 -0.62 0.51
N ARG A 38 4.46 -0.56 -0.30
CA ARG A 38 5.83 -0.82 0.10
C ARG A 38 6.32 0.18 1.16
N SER A 39 7.38 -0.16 1.88
CA SER A 39 8.04 0.78 2.80
C SER A 39 8.45 2.06 2.06
N GLY A 40 8.25 3.22 2.69
CA GLY A 40 8.59 4.53 2.13
C GLY A 40 7.70 5.04 0.99
N ILE A 41 6.65 4.30 0.57
CA ILE A 41 5.74 4.69 -0.53
C ILE A 41 4.79 5.83 -0.14
N GLY A 42 4.73 6.22 1.13
CA GLY A 42 3.92 7.34 1.63
C GLY A 42 2.62 6.94 2.32
N LYS A 43 2.50 5.74 2.90
CA LYS A 43 1.33 5.32 3.71
C LYS A 43 1.12 6.27 4.90
N THR A 44 2.15 6.44 5.72
CA THR A 44 2.16 7.35 6.87
C THR A 44 1.75 8.77 6.48
N ALA A 45 2.34 9.30 5.39
CA ALA A 45 2.02 10.63 4.90
C ALA A 45 0.54 10.75 4.49
N LEU A 46 -0.03 9.72 3.82
CA LEU A 46 -1.45 9.71 3.49
C LEU A 46 -2.31 9.65 4.74
N LEU A 47 -1.99 8.79 5.73
CA LEU A 47 -2.76 8.71 6.98
C LEU A 47 -2.80 10.05 7.72
N HIS A 48 -1.67 10.75 7.84
CA HIS A 48 -1.66 12.11 8.41
C HIS A 48 -2.48 13.10 7.59
N HIS A 49 -2.48 12.94 6.26
CA HIS A 49 -3.24 13.83 5.38
C HIS A 49 -4.76 13.58 5.42
N VAL A 50 -5.21 12.42 5.92
CA VAL A 50 -6.64 12.09 6.06
C VAL A 50 -7.41 13.18 6.80
N ALA A 51 -6.84 13.77 7.86
CA ALA A 51 -7.46 14.83 8.62
C ALA A 51 -7.88 16.07 7.78
N TYR A 52 -7.25 16.29 6.63
CA TYR A 52 -7.52 17.42 5.73
C TYR A 52 -8.47 17.07 4.58
N ILE A 53 -8.78 15.79 4.41
CA ILE A 53 -9.60 15.33 3.28
C ILE A 53 -10.96 14.76 3.66
N VAL A 54 -11.15 14.36 4.91
CA VAL A 54 -12.43 13.86 5.41
C VAL A 54 -13.38 14.99 5.81
N ASP A 55 -14.66 14.65 5.91
CA ASP A 55 -15.70 15.56 6.38
C ASP A 55 -15.41 16.02 7.83
N GLU A 56 -15.78 17.28 8.16
CA GLU A 56 -15.57 17.90 9.49
C GLU A 56 -16.23 17.15 10.65
N ARG A 57 -17.15 16.23 10.37
CA ARG A 57 -17.76 15.34 11.36
C ARG A 57 -16.82 14.24 11.83
N TYR A 58 -15.75 13.95 11.11
CA TYR A 58 -14.77 12.97 11.54
C TYR A 58 -13.79 13.53 12.54
N HIS A 59 -13.48 12.74 13.54
CA HIS A 59 -12.42 12.93 14.51
C HIS A 59 -11.28 11.95 14.21
N PRO A 60 -10.34 12.29 13.31
CA PRO A 60 -9.23 11.43 12.98
C PRO A 60 -8.21 11.38 14.13
N VAL A 61 -7.88 10.18 14.58
CA VAL A 61 -6.88 9.89 15.62
C VAL A 61 -5.80 9.04 14.99
N TYR A 62 -4.63 9.62 14.81
CA TYR A 62 -3.46 8.90 14.29
C TYR A 62 -2.77 8.12 15.41
N ILE A 63 -2.45 6.86 15.13
CA ILE A 63 -1.78 5.93 16.04
C ILE A 63 -0.61 5.27 15.30
N ASP A 64 0.61 5.54 15.77
CA ASP A 64 1.82 4.86 15.32
C ASP A 64 2.02 3.57 16.13
N LEU A 65 2.04 2.43 15.45
CA LEU A 65 2.23 1.12 16.06
C LEU A 65 3.70 0.69 16.08
N VAL A 66 4.60 1.37 15.36
CA VAL A 66 6.05 1.05 15.25
C VAL A 66 6.77 1.13 16.60
N GLY A 67 6.33 2.03 17.47
CA GLY A 67 6.95 2.22 18.78
C GLY A 67 6.93 0.98 19.69
N SER A 68 6.29 -0.13 19.27
CA SER A 68 6.13 -1.33 20.11
C SER A 68 6.05 -2.62 19.27
N PRO A 69 7.11 -3.02 18.54
CA PRO A 69 7.10 -4.23 17.69
C PRO A 69 6.94 -5.54 18.50
N HIS A 70 7.04 -5.47 19.82
CA HIS A 70 6.80 -6.58 20.76
C HIS A 70 5.71 -6.23 21.76
N ALA A 71 4.82 -5.32 21.40
CA ALA A 71 3.79 -4.86 22.32
C ALA A 71 2.79 -5.98 22.66
N SER A 72 2.50 -6.10 23.93
CA SER A 72 1.37 -6.91 24.41
C SER A 72 0.04 -6.21 24.09
N ILE A 73 -1.07 -6.95 24.14
CA ILE A 73 -2.43 -6.37 24.00
C ILE A 73 -2.64 -5.18 24.95
N PRO A 74 -2.26 -5.25 26.25
CA PRO A 74 -2.33 -4.10 27.14
C PRO A 74 -1.61 -2.85 26.62
N GLN A 75 -0.41 -3.01 26.08
CA GLN A 75 0.36 -1.87 25.53
C GLN A 75 -0.29 -1.27 24.30
N VAL A 76 -0.75 -2.08 23.34
CA VAL A 76 -1.45 -1.60 22.14
C VAL A 76 -2.73 -0.88 22.52
N ILE A 77 -3.54 -1.48 23.38
CA ILE A 77 -4.80 -0.86 23.86
C ILE A 77 -4.54 0.45 24.60
N THR A 78 -3.50 0.50 25.44
CA THR A 78 -3.09 1.72 26.13
C THR A 78 -2.69 2.82 25.13
N THR A 79 -1.90 2.46 24.11
CA THR A 79 -1.49 3.41 23.07
C THR A 79 -2.70 3.99 22.32
N ILE A 80 -3.62 3.14 21.87
CA ILE A 80 -4.82 3.56 21.15
C ILE A 80 -5.72 4.42 22.06
N ALA A 81 -5.99 3.97 23.29
CA ALA A 81 -6.84 4.69 24.21
C ALA A 81 -6.24 6.06 24.59
N THR A 82 -4.93 6.13 24.85
CA THR A 82 -4.24 7.40 25.15
C THR A 82 -4.32 8.38 23.98
N ALA A 83 -4.13 7.90 22.74
CA ALA A 83 -4.25 8.75 21.56
C ALA A 83 -5.67 9.31 21.39
N ILE A 84 -6.71 8.49 21.64
CA ILE A 84 -8.11 8.93 21.61
C ILE A 84 -8.36 10.00 22.69
N VAL A 85 -7.91 9.78 23.93
CA VAL A 85 -8.07 10.74 25.03
C VAL A 85 -7.39 12.06 24.71
N THR A 86 -6.15 12.01 24.25
CA THR A 86 -5.39 13.22 23.85
C THR A 86 -6.12 14.00 22.75
N HIS A 87 -6.66 13.30 21.75
CA HIS A 87 -7.46 13.95 20.72
C HIS A 87 -8.74 14.56 21.28
N MET A 88 -9.48 13.83 22.13
CA MET A 88 -10.70 14.34 22.78
C MET A 88 -10.43 15.62 23.58
N GLU A 89 -9.35 15.66 24.34
CA GLU A 89 -8.92 16.85 25.08
C GLU A 89 -8.61 18.02 24.14
N SER A 90 -7.94 17.77 23.03
CA SER A 90 -7.57 18.79 22.04
C SER A 90 -8.78 19.46 21.39
N VAL A 91 -9.88 18.71 21.20
CA VAL A 91 -11.14 19.21 20.63
C VAL A 91 -12.14 19.68 21.70
N GLY A 92 -11.74 19.68 22.98
CA GLY A 92 -12.57 20.11 24.10
C GLY A 92 -13.74 19.18 24.43
N ALA A 93 -13.66 17.91 24.04
CA ALA A 93 -14.61 16.89 24.46
C ALA A 93 -14.37 16.50 25.93
N SER A 94 -15.43 16.06 26.61
CA SER A 94 -15.32 15.72 28.04
C SER A 94 -14.71 14.35 28.24
N THR A 95 -13.57 14.28 28.93
CA THR A 95 -12.88 13.05 29.30
C THR A 95 -13.21 12.57 30.73
N TYR A 96 -14.04 13.30 31.45
CA TYR A 96 -14.35 13.03 32.87
C TYR A 96 -14.95 11.64 33.15
N ARG A 97 -15.61 11.04 32.17
CA ARG A 97 -16.25 9.72 32.30
C ARG A 97 -15.42 8.58 31.79
N ILE A 98 -14.23 8.85 31.26
CA ILE A 98 -13.34 7.79 30.75
C ILE A 98 -12.94 6.93 31.95
N PRO A 99 -13.12 5.61 31.86
CA PRO A 99 -12.74 4.69 32.94
C PRO A 99 -11.23 4.59 33.08
N ASP A 100 -10.78 4.31 34.31
CA ASP A 100 -9.38 4.00 34.57
C ASP A 100 -8.92 2.75 33.79
N PHE A 101 -7.65 2.71 33.44
CA PHE A 101 -7.06 1.53 32.80
C PHE A 101 -7.16 0.29 33.69
N PRO A 102 -7.33 -0.93 33.11
CA PRO A 102 -7.24 -2.17 33.85
C PRO A 102 -5.88 -2.35 34.52
N GLU A 103 -5.86 -3.12 35.60
CA GLU A 103 -4.60 -3.46 36.27
C GLU A 103 -3.68 -4.25 35.31
N PRO A 104 -2.34 -4.04 35.35
CA PRO A 104 -1.39 -4.71 34.45
C PRO A 104 -1.39 -6.24 34.51
N ILE A 105 -1.90 -6.81 35.60
CA ILE A 105 -2.00 -8.27 35.82
C ILE A 105 -3.22 -8.90 35.16
N GLU A 106 -4.13 -8.10 34.63
CA GLU A 106 -5.34 -8.60 33.92
C GLU A 106 -4.98 -9.30 32.61
N THR A 107 -5.85 -10.21 32.20
CA THR A 107 -5.69 -10.97 30.96
C THR A 107 -5.90 -10.08 29.71
N ASP A 108 -5.33 -10.46 28.58
CA ASP A 108 -5.54 -9.78 27.29
C ASP A 108 -7.04 -9.64 26.98
N ASN A 109 -7.84 -10.66 27.25
CA ASN A 109 -9.28 -10.61 27.07
C ASN A 109 -9.99 -9.57 27.97
N ALA A 110 -9.47 -9.32 29.15
CA ALA A 110 -10.00 -8.27 30.04
C ALA A 110 -9.72 -6.88 29.45
N TRP A 111 -8.51 -6.66 28.93
CA TRP A 111 -8.13 -5.42 28.26
C TRP A 111 -8.93 -5.17 26.98
N LEU A 112 -9.14 -6.18 26.13
CA LEU A 112 -9.94 -6.05 24.93
C LEU A 112 -11.42 -5.75 25.24
N ARG A 113 -11.97 -6.40 26.28
CA ARG A 113 -13.34 -6.15 26.74
C ARG A 113 -13.48 -4.75 27.31
N TRP A 114 -12.58 -4.34 28.22
CA TRP A 114 -12.57 -3.00 28.77
C TRP A 114 -12.51 -1.93 27.69
N PHE A 115 -11.61 -2.11 26.69
CA PHE A 115 -11.50 -1.14 25.60
C PHE A 115 -12.78 -1.05 24.78
N LYS A 116 -13.40 -2.19 24.47
CA LYS A 116 -14.63 -2.23 23.69
C LYS A 116 -15.84 -1.71 24.51
N ASP A 117 -16.11 -2.32 25.66
CA ASP A 117 -17.42 -2.19 26.33
C ASP A 117 -17.44 -1.00 27.33
N ASP A 118 -16.29 -0.62 27.90
CA ASP A 118 -16.22 0.45 28.89
C ASP A 118 -15.63 1.73 28.29
N PHE A 119 -14.48 1.64 27.62
CA PHE A 119 -13.75 2.81 27.12
C PHE A 119 -14.39 3.43 25.86
N LEU A 120 -14.54 2.65 24.76
CA LEU A 120 -15.06 3.14 23.49
C LEU A 120 -16.51 3.62 23.60
N ASP A 121 -17.34 2.98 24.41
CA ASP A 121 -18.72 3.43 24.65
C ASP A 121 -18.74 4.87 25.19
N VAL A 122 -17.88 5.18 26.15
CA VAL A 122 -17.73 6.53 26.69
C VAL A 122 -17.13 7.48 25.66
N ALA A 123 -16.05 7.08 24.97
CA ALA A 123 -15.36 7.93 24.01
C ALA A 123 -16.26 8.33 22.84
N VAL A 124 -16.96 7.37 22.22
CA VAL A 124 -17.89 7.61 21.10
C VAL A 124 -19.11 8.42 21.57
N THR A 125 -19.54 8.27 22.84
CA THR A 125 -20.65 9.07 23.39
C THR A 125 -20.24 10.51 23.72
N ALA A 126 -18.97 10.74 24.07
CA ALA A 126 -18.46 12.07 24.44
C ALA A 126 -18.28 13.00 23.24
N ILE A 127 -18.09 12.49 22.03
CA ILE A 127 -18.14 13.30 20.81
C ILE A 127 -19.58 13.64 20.42
N ARG A 128 -19.79 14.71 19.63
CA ARG A 128 -21.13 15.11 19.19
C ARG A 128 -21.84 13.95 18.49
N ARG A 129 -23.17 13.89 18.66
CA ARG A 129 -24.01 12.76 18.19
C ARG A 129 -23.85 12.45 16.69
N ASP A 130 -23.60 13.47 15.87
CA ASP A 130 -23.49 13.34 14.42
C ASP A 130 -22.02 13.21 13.96
N ASN A 131 -21.08 13.07 14.90
CA ASN A 131 -19.66 12.95 14.62
C ASN A 131 -19.19 11.49 14.72
N PHE A 132 -18.10 11.19 14.03
CA PHE A 132 -17.51 9.86 13.88
C PHE A 132 -16.08 9.85 14.42
N LEU A 133 -15.73 8.83 15.15
CA LEU A 133 -14.35 8.54 15.52
C LEU A 133 -13.68 7.81 14.37
N LEU A 134 -12.53 8.29 13.91
CA LEU A 134 -11.74 7.65 12.84
C LEU A 134 -10.35 7.27 13.39
N LEU A 135 -10.08 5.98 13.51
CA LEU A 135 -8.76 5.50 13.92
C LEU A 135 -7.88 5.33 12.67
N LEU A 136 -6.73 5.96 12.69
CA LEU A 136 -5.72 5.86 11.64
C LEU A 136 -4.54 5.05 12.20
N LEU A 137 -4.54 3.73 11.94
CA LEU A 137 -3.57 2.77 12.48
C LEU A 137 -2.41 2.63 11.48
N ASP A 138 -1.26 3.20 11.79
CA ASP A 138 -0.08 3.03 10.93
C ASP A 138 0.66 1.75 11.30
N ASP A 139 1.24 1.11 10.27
CA ASP A 139 1.99 -0.15 10.37
C ASP A 139 1.22 -1.33 11.01
N LEU A 140 -0.07 -1.44 10.69
CA LEU A 140 -0.94 -2.53 11.15
C LEU A 140 -0.36 -3.94 10.87
N HIS A 141 0.55 -4.06 9.91
CA HIS A 141 1.25 -5.31 9.58
C HIS A 141 2.16 -5.84 10.69
N LEU A 142 2.51 -5.03 11.69
CA LEU A 142 3.31 -5.47 12.83
C LEU A 142 2.64 -6.60 13.61
N PHE A 143 1.30 -6.72 13.54
CA PHE A 143 0.57 -7.85 14.11
C PHE A 143 0.87 -9.19 13.44
N PHE A 144 1.36 -9.18 12.19
CA PHE A 144 1.76 -10.37 11.45
C PHE A 144 3.24 -10.72 11.59
N GLN A 145 4.06 -9.81 12.11
CA GLN A 145 5.49 -10.03 12.34
C GLN A 145 5.79 -10.69 13.68
N ALA A 146 4.80 -10.90 14.52
CA ALA A 146 4.97 -11.49 15.82
C ALA A 146 5.54 -12.91 15.71
N THR A 147 6.76 -13.09 16.17
CA THR A 147 7.42 -14.38 16.30
C THR A 147 6.78 -15.19 17.43
N ASP A 148 7.02 -16.51 17.45
CA ASP A 148 6.44 -17.58 18.29
C ASP A 148 6.22 -17.30 19.80
N ASN A 149 6.64 -16.15 20.32
CA ASN A 149 6.50 -15.77 21.73
C ASN A 149 5.61 -14.54 21.96
N ASN A 150 4.97 -13.97 20.93
CA ASN A 150 4.14 -12.78 21.08
C ASN A 150 2.66 -13.12 20.92
N SER A 151 1.90 -12.82 21.96
CA SER A 151 0.46 -13.02 22.06
C SER A 151 -0.39 -12.02 21.25
N LEU A 152 0.23 -11.11 20.51
CA LEU A 152 -0.48 -10.28 19.52
C LEU A 152 -0.84 -11.17 18.35
N SER A 153 -1.91 -11.90 18.53
CA SER A 153 -2.39 -12.85 17.56
C SER A 153 -3.07 -12.14 16.40
N GLU A 154 -3.09 -12.79 15.27
CA GLU A 154 -3.97 -12.57 14.12
C GLU A 154 -5.42 -12.27 14.54
N ASP A 155 -5.82 -12.67 15.75
CA ASP A 155 -7.12 -12.37 16.37
C ASP A 155 -7.37 -10.86 16.58
N PHE A 156 -6.33 -10.01 16.66
CA PHE A 156 -6.52 -8.57 16.84
C PHE A 156 -7.19 -7.91 15.61
N ILE A 157 -6.88 -8.36 14.40
CA ILE A 157 -7.58 -7.89 13.18
C ILE A 157 -9.07 -8.27 13.24
N THR A 158 -9.37 -9.49 13.67
CA THR A 158 -10.75 -9.94 13.88
C THR A 158 -11.44 -9.13 14.98
N TYR A 159 -10.71 -8.77 16.03
CA TYR A 159 -11.20 -7.90 17.09
C TYR A 159 -11.52 -6.50 16.57
N LEU A 160 -10.67 -5.86 15.75
CA LEU A 160 -10.99 -4.58 15.10
C LEU A 160 -12.30 -4.64 14.31
N GLY A 161 -12.53 -5.73 13.57
CA GLY A 161 -13.81 -5.96 12.88
C GLY A 161 -15.00 -6.05 13.84
N SER A 162 -14.81 -6.62 15.05
CA SER A 162 -15.84 -6.67 16.07
C SER A 162 -16.20 -5.29 16.65
N LEU A 163 -15.22 -4.37 16.71
CA LEU A 163 -15.48 -2.98 17.11
C LEU A 163 -16.36 -2.27 16.09
N LEU A 164 -16.06 -2.40 14.81
CA LEU A 164 -16.86 -1.82 13.72
C LEU A 164 -18.31 -2.34 13.71
N THR A 165 -18.51 -3.60 14.05
CA THR A 165 -19.86 -4.19 14.17
C THR A 165 -20.63 -3.67 15.38
N SER A 166 -19.90 -3.18 16.41
CA SER A 166 -20.53 -2.74 17.68
C SER A 166 -20.79 -1.24 17.74
N TYR A 167 -20.08 -0.45 16.94
CA TYR A 167 -20.10 1.03 17.00
C TYR A 167 -20.39 1.64 15.63
N ASP A 168 -21.60 2.17 15.45
CA ASP A 168 -22.06 2.81 14.20
C ASP A 168 -21.32 4.12 13.85
N ARG A 169 -20.51 4.65 14.77
CA ARG A 169 -19.78 5.91 14.62
C ARG A 169 -18.26 5.72 14.77
N LEU A 170 -17.77 4.57 14.35
CA LEU A 170 -16.35 4.21 14.34
C LEU A 170 -15.96 3.73 12.96
N ASP A 171 -14.96 4.36 12.37
CA ASP A 171 -14.27 3.87 11.18
C ASP A 171 -12.77 3.65 11.47
N ILE A 172 -12.13 2.77 10.72
CA ILE A 172 -10.72 2.44 10.89
C ILE A 172 -10.05 2.45 9.51
N VAL A 173 -8.91 3.14 9.41
CA VAL A 173 -8.01 3.06 8.26
C VAL A 173 -6.67 2.51 8.72
N GLY A 174 -6.23 1.40 8.14
CA GLY A 174 -4.97 0.74 8.48
C GLY A 174 -3.92 0.86 7.37
N GLY A 175 -2.72 1.33 7.70
CA GLY A 175 -1.54 1.26 6.83
C GLY A 175 -0.87 -0.12 6.94
N VAL A 176 -0.68 -0.82 5.82
CA VAL A 176 -0.11 -2.17 5.78
C VAL A 176 0.98 -2.26 4.73
N ASP A 177 2.10 -2.90 5.08
CA ASP A 177 3.11 -3.24 4.07
C ASP A 177 2.56 -4.32 3.13
N ILE A 178 2.74 -4.11 1.83
CA ILE A 178 2.16 -4.93 0.77
C ILE A 178 2.55 -6.41 0.87
N ARG A 179 3.71 -6.72 1.47
CA ARG A 179 4.18 -8.09 1.69
C ARG A 179 3.26 -8.91 2.60
N PHE A 180 2.47 -8.24 3.44
CA PHE A 180 1.54 -8.86 4.38
C PHE A 180 0.10 -8.94 3.87
N GLU A 181 -0.16 -8.52 2.63
CA GLU A 181 -1.51 -8.54 2.06
C GLU A 181 -2.14 -9.93 2.08
N HIS A 182 -1.38 -10.97 1.71
CA HIS A 182 -1.89 -12.34 1.72
C HIS A 182 -2.32 -12.81 3.13
N GLN A 183 -1.56 -12.46 4.16
CA GLN A 183 -1.89 -12.78 5.56
C GLN A 183 -3.11 -11.98 5.99
N LEU A 184 -3.14 -10.68 5.69
CA LEU A 184 -4.25 -9.79 5.98
C LEU A 184 -5.58 -10.34 5.40
N MET A 185 -5.57 -10.80 4.16
CA MET A 185 -6.77 -11.34 3.47
C MET A 185 -7.32 -12.65 4.07
N GLN A 186 -6.60 -13.28 5.00
CA GLN A 186 -7.12 -14.46 5.71
C GLN A 186 -8.14 -14.09 6.80
N HIS A 187 -8.20 -12.82 7.21
CA HIS A 187 -9.09 -12.34 8.27
C HIS A 187 -10.41 -11.78 7.69
N PRO A 188 -11.58 -12.20 8.21
CA PRO A 188 -12.88 -11.78 7.69
C PRO A 188 -13.06 -10.26 7.54
N PRO A 189 -12.64 -9.39 8.47
CA PRO A 189 -12.85 -7.95 8.35
C PRO A 189 -12.12 -7.31 7.16
N THR A 190 -11.08 -7.96 6.64
CA THR A 190 -10.23 -7.43 5.56
C THR A 190 -10.44 -8.13 4.22
N GLN A 191 -11.40 -9.05 4.11
CA GLN A 191 -11.65 -9.80 2.87
C GLN A 191 -12.35 -8.98 1.78
N ASN A 192 -12.91 -7.82 2.13
CA ASN A 192 -13.53 -6.93 1.15
C ASN A 192 -12.45 -6.11 0.41
N ILE A 193 -11.95 -6.65 -0.68
CA ILE A 193 -10.93 -6.00 -1.53
C ILE A 193 -11.34 -4.62 -2.06
N ASN A 194 -12.64 -4.30 -2.11
CA ASN A 194 -13.11 -2.97 -2.50
C ASN A 194 -12.79 -1.89 -1.45
N LEU A 195 -12.40 -2.28 -0.24
CA LEU A 195 -11.93 -1.39 0.83
C LEU A 195 -10.40 -1.36 0.92
N HIS A 196 -9.70 -1.94 -0.03
CA HIS A 196 -8.25 -1.87 -0.13
C HIS A 196 -7.84 -0.84 -1.17
N TRP A 197 -6.89 0.01 -0.80
CA TRP A 197 -6.23 0.93 -1.71
C TRP A 197 -4.73 0.68 -1.75
N ARG A 198 -4.21 0.38 -2.91
CA ARG A 198 -2.79 0.20 -3.10
C ARG A 198 -2.13 1.50 -3.53
N LEU A 199 -1.12 1.93 -2.78
CA LEU A 199 -0.27 3.05 -3.15
C LEU A 199 0.81 2.59 -4.12
N GLU A 200 0.89 3.26 -5.25
CA GLU A 200 1.95 3.12 -6.23
C GLU A 200 2.97 4.26 -6.10
N THR A 201 3.99 4.32 -6.95
CA THR A 201 4.88 5.48 -7.05
C THR A 201 4.10 6.72 -7.49
N LEU A 202 4.62 7.92 -7.23
CA LEU A 202 4.02 9.16 -7.68
C LEU A 202 4.08 9.26 -9.21
N ASN A 203 3.05 9.87 -9.79
CA ASN A 203 3.04 10.20 -11.21
C ASN A 203 4.01 11.36 -11.53
N ASP A 204 4.31 11.58 -12.79
CA ASP A 204 5.30 12.54 -13.26
C ASP A 204 5.00 13.98 -12.83
N ASP A 205 3.73 14.39 -12.82
CA ASP A 205 3.32 15.72 -12.40
C ASP A 205 3.55 15.95 -10.90
N ALA A 206 3.17 14.97 -10.06
CA ALA A 206 3.41 15.03 -8.63
C ALA A 206 4.90 15.00 -8.30
N VAL A 207 5.69 14.20 -9.01
CA VAL A 207 7.15 14.17 -8.88
C VAL A 207 7.74 15.53 -9.23
N HIS A 208 7.31 16.11 -10.36
CA HIS A 208 7.77 17.42 -10.79
C HIS A 208 7.47 18.50 -9.74
N GLN A 209 6.23 18.53 -9.24
CA GLN A 209 5.81 19.49 -8.20
C GLN A 209 6.62 19.30 -6.91
N LEU A 210 6.75 18.07 -6.42
CA LEU A 210 7.51 17.75 -5.21
C LEU A 210 8.98 18.21 -5.29
N ILE A 211 9.60 18.11 -6.47
CA ILE A 211 10.99 18.53 -6.65
C ILE A 211 11.09 20.06 -6.79
N THR A 212 10.19 20.70 -7.53
CA THR A 212 10.39 22.09 -7.99
C THR A 212 9.70 23.14 -7.12
N GLU A 213 8.52 22.84 -6.53
CA GLU A 213 7.79 23.83 -5.74
C GLU A 213 8.53 24.23 -4.45
N PRO A 214 9.09 23.27 -3.65
CA PRO A 214 9.75 23.61 -2.39
C PRO A 214 11.04 24.43 -2.57
N ILE A 215 11.66 24.40 -3.73
CA ILE A 215 12.94 25.09 -3.99
C ILE A 215 12.77 26.46 -4.65
N GLN A 216 11.53 26.86 -4.95
CA GLN A 216 11.25 28.16 -5.59
C GLN A 216 11.81 29.33 -4.78
N GLY A 217 12.60 30.17 -5.46
CA GLY A 217 13.25 31.32 -4.80
C GLY A 217 14.54 30.99 -4.03
N THR A 218 14.92 29.74 -3.92
CA THR A 218 16.13 29.29 -3.20
C THR A 218 17.25 28.95 -4.20
N TYR A 219 17.02 27.98 -5.07
CA TYR A 219 17.91 27.60 -6.16
C TYR A 219 17.12 27.05 -7.34
N THR A 220 17.81 26.75 -8.45
CA THR A 220 17.20 26.19 -9.66
C THR A 220 17.87 24.89 -10.06
N LEU A 221 17.11 23.98 -10.66
CA LEU A 221 17.61 22.77 -11.31
C LEU A 221 17.61 23.00 -12.82
N THR A 222 18.65 22.56 -13.50
CA THR A 222 18.63 22.46 -14.96
C THR A 222 17.72 21.30 -15.39
N PRO A 223 17.16 21.29 -16.63
CA PRO A 223 16.29 20.22 -17.08
C PRO A 223 16.92 18.83 -16.97
N ASP A 224 18.21 18.69 -17.31
CA ASP A 224 18.97 17.45 -17.19
C ASP A 224 19.15 17.00 -15.72
N ALA A 225 19.33 17.92 -14.78
CA ALA A 225 19.36 17.60 -13.35
C ALA A 225 17.99 17.10 -12.86
N LEU A 226 16.91 17.75 -13.28
CA LEU A 226 15.56 17.33 -12.94
C LEU A 226 15.27 15.91 -13.49
N ASP A 227 15.62 15.64 -14.74
CA ASP A 227 15.44 14.33 -15.37
C ASP A 227 16.31 13.27 -14.68
N ARG A 228 17.54 13.62 -14.27
CA ARG A 228 18.41 12.72 -13.50
C ARG A 228 17.81 12.38 -12.13
N ILE A 229 17.25 13.34 -11.39
CA ILE A 229 16.57 13.09 -10.11
C ILE A 229 15.36 12.19 -10.31
N LYS A 230 14.53 12.45 -11.31
CA LYS A 230 13.38 11.61 -11.66
C LYS A 230 13.80 10.16 -11.94
N PHE A 231 14.84 9.98 -12.73
CA PHE A 231 15.41 8.67 -13.06
C PHE A 231 15.92 7.95 -11.80
N LEU A 232 16.71 8.63 -10.96
CA LEU A 232 17.26 8.05 -9.74
C LEU A 232 16.17 7.58 -8.78
N CYS A 233 15.09 8.32 -8.66
CA CYS A 233 14.05 8.06 -7.65
C CYS A 233 12.85 7.25 -8.17
N GLY A 234 12.60 7.21 -9.50
CA GLY A 234 11.50 6.45 -10.11
C GLY A 234 10.10 6.79 -9.58
N GLY A 235 9.91 7.99 -9.04
CA GLY A 235 8.67 8.42 -8.42
C GLY A 235 8.41 7.86 -7.01
N HIS A 236 9.40 7.20 -6.40
CA HIS A 236 9.28 6.69 -5.03
C HIS A 236 9.43 7.85 -4.01
N PRO A 237 8.42 8.16 -3.18
CA PRO A 237 8.43 9.36 -2.33
C PRO A 237 9.61 9.45 -1.39
N PHE A 238 9.97 8.35 -0.72
CA PHE A 238 11.11 8.34 0.21
C PHE A 238 12.44 8.64 -0.51
N LEU A 239 12.67 8.05 -1.70
CA LEU A 239 13.86 8.31 -2.50
C LEU A 239 13.90 9.77 -2.95
N LEU A 240 12.77 10.32 -3.39
CA LEU A 240 12.64 11.72 -3.77
C LEU A 240 12.99 12.65 -2.61
N HIS A 241 12.44 12.40 -1.41
CA HIS A 241 12.76 13.18 -0.23
C HIS A 241 14.25 13.13 0.14
N SER A 242 14.83 11.93 0.13
CA SER A 242 16.25 11.75 0.48
C SER A 242 17.16 12.46 -0.52
N VAL A 243 16.91 12.28 -1.82
CA VAL A 243 17.70 12.95 -2.88
C VAL A 243 17.50 14.46 -2.84
N CYS A 244 16.27 14.97 -2.75
CA CYS A 244 16.02 16.41 -2.68
C CYS A 244 16.67 17.06 -1.44
N ARG A 245 16.66 16.38 -0.29
CA ARG A 245 17.35 16.84 0.92
C ARG A 245 18.86 16.91 0.72
N LEU A 246 19.46 15.92 0.07
CA LEU A 246 20.89 15.93 -0.24
C LEU A 246 21.25 17.02 -1.25
N VAL A 247 20.41 17.27 -2.26
CA VAL A 247 20.56 18.37 -3.22
C VAL A 247 20.47 19.72 -2.51
N TYR A 248 19.52 19.91 -1.59
CA TYR A 248 19.40 21.12 -0.80
C TYR A 248 20.64 21.34 0.08
N ARG A 249 21.13 20.31 0.76
CA ARG A 249 22.37 20.37 1.54
C ARG A 249 23.59 20.75 0.68
N PHE A 250 23.69 20.14 -0.50
CA PHE A 250 24.75 20.48 -1.48
C PHE A 250 24.67 21.96 -1.91
N HIS A 251 23.46 22.48 -2.17
CA HIS A 251 23.26 23.90 -2.45
C HIS A 251 23.77 24.79 -1.32
N GLU A 252 23.41 24.51 -0.07
CA GLU A 252 23.83 25.30 1.10
C GLU A 252 25.36 25.26 1.32
N GLU A 253 25.95 24.06 1.31
CA GLU A 253 27.39 23.86 1.57
C GLU A 253 28.29 24.49 0.49
N ARG A 254 27.83 24.45 -0.77
CA ARG A 254 28.62 24.94 -1.91
C ARG A 254 28.20 26.33 -2.37
N ASN A 255 27.15 26.89 -1.83
CA ASN A 255 26.57 28.18 -2.22
C ASN A 255 26.26 28.26 -3.73
N VAL A 256 25.75 27.19 -4.32
CA VAL A 256 25.45 27.02 -5.76
C VAL A 256 23.99 27.29 -6.00
N THR A 257 23.65 28.29 -6.81
CA THR A 257 22.29 28.70 -7.10
C THR A 257 21.64 27.99 -8.30
N THR A 258 22.44 27.29 -9.11
CA THR A 258 21.97 26.48 -10.24
C THR A 258 22.68 25.13 -10.21
N ILE A 259 21.93 24.05 -10.16
CA ILE A 259 22.42 22.68 -10.06
C ILE A 259 22.15 21.96 -11.39
N ASN A 260 23.18 21.37 -11.97
CA ASN A 260 23.13 20.54 -13.18
C ASN A 260 23.32 19.05 -12.86
N ALA A 261 23.16 18.17 -13.86
CA ALA A 261 23.26 16.73 -13.68
C ALA A 261 24.65 16.28 -13.17
N ASP A 262 25.75 16.89 -13.62
CA ASP A 262 27.10 16.51 -13.18
C ASP A 262 27.29 16.75 -11.68
N MET A 263 26.64 17.77 -11.12
CA MET A 263 26.70 18.07 -9.69
C MET A 263 25.99 17.02 -8.84
N LEU A 264 25.04 16.28 -9.38
CA LEU A 264 24.33 15.20 -8.68
C LEU A 264 25.21 13.99 -8.39
N GLU A 265 26.33 13.83 -9.10
CA GLU A 265 27.30 12.78 -8.80
C GLU A 265 27.90 12.91 -7.39
N TYR A 266 27.97 14.12 -6.84
CA TYR A 266 28.44 14.35 -5.46
C TYR A 266 27.48 13.86 -4.39
N ILE A 267 26.20 13.72 -4.71
CA ILE A 267 25.16 13.23 -3.77
C ILE A 267 24.78 11.77 -4.01
N TYR A 268 25.28 11.16 -5.09
CA TYR A 268 24.89 9.81 -5.50
C TYR A 268 25.19 8.74 -4.43
N GLU A 269 26.44 8.62 -4.00
CA GLU A 269 26.84 7.69 -2.93
C GLU A 269 26.12 7.97 -1.59
N PRO A 270 26.03 9.22 -1.10
CA PRO A 270 25.21 9.54 0.05
C PRO A 270 23.74 9.11 -0.11
N ALA A 271 23.15 9.30 -1.30
CA ALA A 271 21.77 8.89 -1.56
C ALA A 271 21.61 7.36 -1.50
N LEU A 272 22.53 6.61 -2.09
CA LEU A 272 22.53 5.15 -2.07
C LEU A 272 22.63 4.61 -0.64
N ILE A 273 23.49 5.20 0.20
CA ILE A 273 23.64 4.81 1.61
C ILE A 273 22.37 5.15 2.40
N GLU A 274 21.85 6.37 2.25
CA GLU A 274 20.70 6.84 3.03
C GLU A 274 19.40 6.07 2.71
N THR A 275 19.29 5.57 1.49
CA THR A 275 18.10 4.82 1.04
C THR A 275 18.22 3.30 1.21
N SER A 276 19.38 2.80 1.68
CA SER A 276 19.68 1.36 1.78
C SER A 276 18.70 0.57 2.64
N ASP A 277 18.22 1.13 3.75
CA ASP A 277 17.31 0.43 4.68
C ASP A 277 15.98 0.05 4.00
N THR A 278 15.47 0.91 3.11
CA THR A 278 14.24 0.63 2.35
C THR A 278 14.43 -0.52 1.37
N MET A 279 15.62 -0.58 0.73
CA MET A 279 15.99 -1.67 -0.17
C MET A 279 16.25 -2.97 0.60
N GLN A 280 16.91 -2.88 1.76
CA GLN A 280 17.20 -4.03 2.61
C GLN A 280 15.90 -4.72 3.06
N ALA A 281 14.88 -3.95 3.43
CA ALA A 281 13.58 -4.48 3.80
C ALA A 281 12.91 -5.30 2.67
N PHE A 282 13.06 -4.86 1.41
CA PHE A 282 12.64 -5.63 0.24
C PHE A 282 13.49 -6.91 0.08
N TRP A 283 14.80 -6.78 0.16
CA TRP A 283 15.77 -7.86 -0.06
C TRP A 283 15.59 -9.01 0.93
N ASP A 284 15.37 -8.71 2.19
CA ASP A 284 15.19 -9.71 3.26
C ASP A 284 13.91 -10.56 3.05
N GLY A 285 12.92 -10.03 2.35
CA GLY A 285 11.69 -10.74 1.97
C GLY A 285 11.77 -11.47 0.62
N ALA A 286 12.81 -11.25 -0.17
CA ALA A 286 12.88 -11.76 -1.54
C ALA A 286 13.11 -13.27 -1.59
N SER A 287 12.29 -14.00 -2.35
CA SER A 287 12.48 -15.42 -2.59
C SER A 287 13.71 -15.67 -3.50
N GLN A 288 14.32 -16.86 -3.40
CA GLN A 288 15.43 -17.22 -4.30
C GLN A 288 15.09 -17.09 -5.79
N GLN A 289 13.85 -17.39 -6.18
CA GLN A 289 13.40 -17.24 -7.56
C GLN A 289 13.27 -15.76 -7.95
N MET A 290 12.84 -14.91 -7.04
CA MET A 290 12.78 -13.47 -7.25
C MET A 290 14.18 -12.90 -7.43
N VAL A 291 15.14 -13.30 -6.59
CA VAL A 291 16.56 -12.91 -6.72
C VAL A 291 17.15 -13.33 -8.07
N LEU A 292 16.81 -14.53 -8.58
CA LEU A 292 17.25 -14.96 -9.90
C LEU A 292 16.70 -14.09 -11.04
N VAL A 293 15.43 -13.69 -10.95
CA VAL A 293 14.80 -12.80 -11.94
C VAL A 293 15.40 -11.39 -11.88
N LEU A 294 15.63 -10.87 -10.67
CA LEU A 294 16.33 -9.59 -10.49
C LEU A 294 17.74 -9.63 -11.06
N ARG A 295 18.47 -10.71 -10.82
CA ARG A 295 19.79 -10.91 -11.43
C ARG A 295 19.75 -10.90 -12.95
N ALA A 296 18.78 -11.59 -13.55
CA ALA A 296 18.61 -11.60 -15.00
C ALA A 296 18.33 -10.17 -15.56
N LEU A 297 17.55 -9.37 -14.84
CA LEU A 297 17.27 -7.97 -15.20
C LEU A 297 18.54 -7.09 -15.10
N LEU A 298 19.38 -7.33 -14.09
CA LEU A 298 20.56 -6.51 -13.81
C LEU A 298 21.77 -6.84 -14.72
N GLU A 299 21.89 -8.09 -15.16
CA GLU A 299 23.08 -8.53 -15.93
C GLU A 299 23.13 -7.97 -17.36
N ASN A 300 21.98 -7.55 -17.91
CA ASN A 300 21.91 -6.97 -19.25
C ASN A 300 22.14 -5.45 -19.31
N ASP A 301 22.29 -4.77 -18.27
CA ASP A 301 22.24 -3.35 -17.99
C ASP A 301 20.97 -3.01 -17.21
N PRO A 302 21.08 -2.64 -15.94
CA PRO A 302 19.95 -2.38 -15.07
C PRO A 302 19.05 -1.24 -15.56
N HIS A 303 19.55 -0.40 -16.47
CA HIS A 303 18.85 0.78 -16.96
C HIS A 303 18.22 0.58 -18.35
N VAL A 304 18.39 -0.63 -18.94
CA VAL A 304 17.83 -0.96 -20.26
C VAL A 304 16.67 -1.96 -20.11
N PRO A 305 15.49 -1.68 -20.71
CA PRO A 305 14.37 -2.61 -20.66
C PRO A 305 14.71 -4.00 -21.22
N SER A 306 14.26 -5.04 -20.53
CA SER A 306 14.51 -6.45 -20.90
C SER A 306 13.23 -7.18 -21.29
N SER A 307 13.24 -7.86 -22.44
CA SER A 307 12.11 -8.68 -22.87
C SER A 307 12.04 -10.02 -22.12
N ILE A 308 10.84 -10.62 -22.04
CA ILE A 308 10.65 -11.95 -21.46
C ILE A 308 11.55 -12.99 -22.14
N GLN A 309 11.74 -12.88 -23.46
CA GLN A 309 12.58 -13.79 -24.23
C GLN A 309 14.06 -13.68 -23.83
N ALA A 310 14.55 -12.45 -23.64
CA ALA A 310 15.93 -12.22 -23.19
C ALA A 310 16.16 -12.80 -21.79
N LEU A 311 15.23 -12.59 -20.87
CA LEU A 311 15.31 -13.12 -19.50
C LEU A 311 15.24 -14.66 -19.46
N LEU A 312 14.41 -15.27 -20.31
CA LEU A 312 14.36 -16.73 -20.46
C LEU A 312 15.66 -17.31 -21.03
N ALA A 313 16.21 -16.68 -22.07
CA ALA A 313 17.49 -17.07 -22.67
C ALA A 313 18.60 -16.99 -21.62
N TRP A 314 18.69 -15.88 -20.89
CA TRP A 314 19.64 -15.71 -19.77
C TRP A 314 19.53 -16.87 -18.75
N SER A 315 18.29 -17.18 -18.31
CA SER A 315 18.05 -18.27 -17.36
C SER A 315 18.49 -19.64 -17.86
N GLN A 316 18.32 -19.91 -19.17
CA GLN A 316 18.75 -21.14 -19.80
C GLN A 316 20.28 -21.22 -19.90
N ASP A 317 20.92 -20.14 -20.34
CA ASP A 317 22.39 -20.07 -20.53
C ASP A 317 23.13 -20.24 -19.19
N HIS A 318 22.53 -19.76 -18.08
CA HIS A 318 23.07 -19.91 -16.73
C HIS A 318 22.60 -21.20 -16.00
N GLY A 319 21.82 -22.07 -16.65
CA GLY A 319 21.41 -23.35 -16.11
C GLY A 319 20.33 -23.31 -15.01
N PHE A 320 19.63 -22.20 -14.84
CA PHE A 320 18.58 -22.07 -13.84
C PHE A 320 17.25 -22.71 -14.26
N GLY A 321 16.97 -22.83 -15.56
CA GLY A 321 15.83 -23.57 -16.10
C GLY A 321 14.46 -23.01 -15.74
N LEU A 322 14.34 -21.69 -15.57
CA LEU A 322 13.05 -21.03 -15.38
C LEU A 322 12.19 -21.21 -16.63
N ASN A 323 10.95 -21.65 -16.45
CA ASN A 323 9.97 -21.61 -17.53
C ASN A 323 9.26 -20.25 -17.58
N GLN A 324 8.60 -19.96 -18.71
CA GLN A 324 7.92 -18.68 -18.93
C GLN A 324 6.86 -18.37 -17.84
N THR A 325 6.11 -19.36 -17.39
CA THR A 325 5.09 -19.18 -16.36
C THR A 325 5.70 -18.76 -15.03
N GLN A 326 6.81 -19.39 -14.62
CA GLN A 326 7.53 -19.03 -13.39
C GLN A 326 8.14 -17.64 -13.49
N LEU A 327 8.79 -17.33 -14.62
CA LEU A 327 9.38 -16.02 -14.86
C LEU A 327 8.32 -14.91 -14.77
N VAL A 328 7.21 -15.05 -15.52
CA VAL A 328 6.13 -14.07 -15.53
C VAL A 328 5.49 -13.91 -14.14
N ALA A 329 5.32 -15.01 -13.40
CA ALA A 329 4.79 -14.94 -12.04
C ALA A 329 5.71 -14.11 -11.12
N ARG A 330 7.03 -14.33 -11.19
CA ARG A 330 7.99 -13.55 -10.38
C ARG A 330 8.09 -12.10 -10.84
N LEU A 331 8.09 -11.84 -12.14
CA LEU A 331 8.07 -10.47 -12.66
C LEU A 331 6.84 -9.70 -12.18
N ARG A 332 5.66 -10.33 -12.16
CA ARG A 332 4.44 -9.71 -11.62
C ARG A 332 4.53 -9.43 -10.13
N GLU A 333 5.16 -10.30 -9.34
CA GLU A 333 5.39 -10.04 -7.91
C GLU A 333 6.31 -8.84 -7.70
N ILE A 334 7.42 -8.76 -8.48
CA ILE A 334 8.37 -7.64 -8.41
C ILE A 334 7.70 -6.34 -8.90
N GLU A 335 6.88 -6.41 -9.95
CA GLU A 335 6.07 -5.29 -10.45
C GLU A 335 4.99 -4.89 -9.44
N TYR A 336 4.38 -5.86 -8.77
CA TYR A 336 3.42 -5.61 -7.70
C TYR A 336 4.05 -4.85 -6.54
N GLU A 337 5.31 -5.08 -6.22
CA GLU A 337 6.09 -4.30 -5.25
C GLU A 337 6.63 -2.98 -5.81
N THR A 338 6.23 -2.57 -7.01
CA THR A 338 6.63 -1.30 -7.65
C THR A 338 8.14 -1.13 -7.90
N LEU A 339 8.88 -2.21 -7.94
CA LEU A 339 10.33 -2.18 -8.19
C LEU A 339 10.66 -2.15 -9.68
N VAL A 340 9.86 -2.85 -10.48
CA VAL A 340 9.95 -2.83 -11.95
C VAL A 340 8.62 -2.42 -12.57
N ARG A 341 8.67 -1.99 -13.82
CA ARG A 341 7.50 -1.67 -14.65
C ARG A 341 7.65 -2.30 -16.01
N THR A 342 6.52 -2.38 -16.71
CA THR A 342 6.45 -2.83 -18.10
C THR A 342 6.24 -1.62 -19.01
N ASN A 343 7.03 -1.50 -20.09
CA ASN A 343 6.82 -0.49 -21.12
C ASN A 343 5.75 -0.93 -22.15
N GLU A 344 5.43 -0.08 -23.12
CA GLU A 344 4.47 -0.37 -24.20
C GLU A 344 4.85 -1.57 -25.06
N ALA A 345 6.13 -1.89 -25.16
CA ALA A 345 6.65 -3.07 -25.88
C ALA A 345 6.56 -4.37 -25.07
N GLY A 346 6.11 -4.31 -23.80
CA GLY A 346 6.05 -5.46 -22.89
C GLY A 346 7.40 -5.85 -22.31
N GLU A 347 8.36 -4.91 -22.26
CA GLU A 347 9.68 -5.11 -21.68
C GLU A 347 9.72 -4.54 -20.27
N TYR A 348 10.44 -5.24 -19.37
CA TYR A 348 10.58 -4.91 -17.97
C TYR A 348 11.81 -4.05 -17.70
N TYR A 349 11.66 -3.02 -16.87
CA TYR A 349 12.74 -2.15 -16.45
C TYR A 349 12.56 -1.71 -14.99
N PHE A 350 13.65 -1.37 -14.30
CA PHE A 350 13.59 -0.85 -12.94
C PHE A 350 12.94 0.53 -12.89
N CYS A 351 12.08 0.75 -11.90
CA CYS A 351 11.44 2.06 -11.68
C CYS A 351 12.44 3.13 -11.28
N SER A 352 13.44 2.77 -10.45
CA SER A 352 14.41 3.66 -9.84
C SER A 352 15.84 3.22 -10.15
N GLY A 353 16.68 4.16 -10.60
CA GLY A 353 18.10 3.93 -10.81
C GLY A 353 18.84 3.59 -9.52
N LEU A 354 18.53 4.26 -8.39
CA LEU A 354 19.13 3.96 -7.10
C LEU A 354 18.81 2.54 -6.63
N GLU A 355 17.58 2.07 -6.83
CA GLU A 355 17.18 0.70 -6.47
C GLU A 355 17.90 -0.33 -7.32
N ALA A 356 18.00 -0.10 -8.62
CA ALA A 356 18.70 -0.98 -9.54
C ALA A 356 20.19 -1.10 -9.16
N ASP A 357 20.86 0.01 -8.91
CA ASP A 357 22.28 0.04 -8.56
C ASP A 357 22.56 -0.58 -7.18
N TRP A 358 21.69 -0.34 -6.20
CA TRP A 358 21.78 -0.98 -4.89
C TRP A 358 21.64 -2.52 -5.02
N LEU A 359 20.66 -3.00 -5.77
CA LEU A 359 20.45 -4.44 -6.01
C LEU A 359 21.63 -5.07 -6.78
N ALA A 360 22.20 -4.34 -7.74
CA ALA A 360 23.38 -4.79 -8.46
C ALA A 360 24.55 -5.06 -7.51
N ASN A 361 24.75 -4.17 -6.53
CA ASN A 361 25.79 -4.34 -5.52
C ASN A 361 25.52 -5.54 -4.60
N GLN A 362 24.26 -5.77 -4.18
CA GLN A 362 23.90 -6.91 -3.35
C GLN A 362 24.09 -8.25 -4.07
N ILE A 363 23.71 -8.33 -5.34
CA ILE A 363 23.77 -9.58 -6.13
C ILE A 363 25.20 -9.99 -6.44
N THR A 364 26.15 -9.03 -6.51
CA THR A 364 27.56 -9.36 -6.69
C THR A 364 28.20 -9.98 -5.45
N GLU A 365 27.71 -9.66 -4.28
CA GLU A 365 28.19 -10.19 -2.98
C GLU A 365 27.63 -11.55 -2.62
N LEU A 366 26.57 -12.02 -3.28
CA LEU A 366 26.00 -13.34 -2.99
C LEU A 366 26.94 -14.47 -3.39
N PRO A 367 27.21 -15.42 -2.45
CA PRO A 367 27.95 -16.62 -2.80
C PRO A 367 27.14 -17.44 -3.80
N ASN A 368 27.78 -17.83 -4.90
CA ASN A 368 27.29 -18.70 -5.99
C ASN A 368 25.95 -19.38 -5.69
N LEU A 369 24.84 -18.80 -6.17
CA LEU A 369 23.57 -19.50 -6.26
C LEU A 369 23.80 -20.72 -7.15
N THR A 370 24.04 -21.88 -6.53
CA THR A 370 24.17 -23.13 -7.28
C THR A 370 22.88 -23.36 -8.06
N PRO A 371 22.93 -23.69 -9.34
CA PRO A 371 21.74 -24.00 -10.12
C PRO A 371 20.99 -25.14 -9.46
N ASN A 372 20.03 -24.83 -8.60
CA ASN A 372 19.11 -25.83 -8.09
C ASN A 372 18.18 -26.19 -9.24
N ARG A 373 18.23 -27.44 -9.69
CA ARG A 373 17.22 -28.01 -10.58
C ARG A 373 15.88 -27.92 -9.82
N PHE A 374 15.12 -26.87 -10.06
CA PHE A 374 13.78 -26.74 -9.51
C PHE A 374 12.97 -27.98 -9.94
N PRO A 375 12.35 -28.73 -9.01
CA PRO A 375 11.56 -29.87 -9.39
C PRO A 375 10.43 -29.38 -10.30
N ASN A 376 10.37 -29.94 -11.49
CA ASN A 376 9.37 -29.62 -12.49
C ASN A 376 7.99 -30.05 -11.95
N THR A 377 7.28 -29.14 -11.27
CA THR A 377 5.98 -29.40 -10.62
C THR A 377 4.86 -29.61 -11.65
N SER A 378 5.11 -29.35 -12.94
CA SER A 378 4.11 -29.52 -14.00
C SER A 378 3.59 -30.95 -14.14
N ASN A 379 4.38 -31.98 -13.76
CA ASN A 379 3.96 -33.37 -13.86
C ASN A 379 3.03 -33.85 -12.75
N ARG A 380 2.96 -33.16 -11.60
CA ARG A 380 2.04 -33.56 -10.51
C ARG A 380 0.64 -32.99 -10.68
N ILE A 381 0.49 -31.78 -11.23
CA ILE A 381 -0.82 -31.19 -11.52
C ILE A 381 -1.50 -31.95 -12.67
N GLY A 382 -0.77 -32.37 -13.68
CA GLY A 382 -1.30 -33.18 -14.77
C GLY A 382 -1.86 -34.53 -14.28
N LEU A 383 -1.20 -35.19 -13.33
CA LEU A 383 -1.67 -36.47 -12.76
C LEU A 383 -2.91 -36.31 -11.87
N ILE A 384 -3.01 -35.21 -11.14
CA ILE A 384 -4.21 -34.91 -10.32
C ILE A 384 -5.40 -34.53 -11.24
N ALA A 385 -5.18 -33.74 -12.30
CA ALA A 385 -6.21 -33.38 -13.26
C ALA A 385 -6.75 -34.60 -14.02
N ILE A 386 -5.89 -35.56 -14.40
CA ILE A 386 -6.30 -36.83 -15.04
C ILE A 386 -7.08 -37.67 -14.03
N GLY A 387 -6.65 -37.78 -12.79
CA GLY A 387 -7.37 -38.50 -11.73
C GLY A 387 -8.78 -37.98 -11.49
N VAL A 388 -8.94 -36.66 -11.40
CA VAL A 388 -10.25 -36.01 -11.22
C VAL A 388 -11.14 -36.20 -12.45
N ALA A 389 -10.61 -36.11 -13.68
CA ALA A 389 -11.36 -36.34 -14.90
C ALA A 389 -11.88 -37.78 -15.00
N VAL A 390 -11.06 -38.78 -14.64
CA VAL A 390 -11.47 -40.19 -14.62
C VAL A 390 -12.58 -40.43 -13.57
N VAL A 391 -12.48 -39.84 -12.39
CA VAL A 391 -13.51 -39.97 -11.34
C VAL A 391 -14.83 -39.34 -11.80
N VAL A 392 -14.80 -38.18 -12.42
CA VAL A 392 -16.01 -37.53 -12.96
C VAL A 392 -16.66 -38.36 -14.08
N ILE A 393 -15.87 -38.97 -14.96
CA ILE A 393 -16.37 -39.83 -16.03
C ILE A 393 -17.02 -41.10 -15.43
N VAL A 394 -16.38 -41.73 -14.43
CA VAL A 394 -16.92 -42.93 -13.75
C VAL A 394 -18.22 -42.61 -13.01
N ILE A 395 -18.25 -41.48 -12.30
CA ILE A 395 -19.51 -41.05 -11.62
C ILE A 395 -20.59 -40.73 -12.64
N GLY A 396 -20.26 -40.03 -13.73
CA GLY A 396 -21.19 -39.75 -14.82
C GLY A 396 -21.75 -41.02 -15.48
N PHE A 397 -20.93 -42.04 -15.68
CA PHE A 397 -21.33 -43.35 -16.23
C PHE A 397 -22.21 -44.15 -15.28
N LEU A 398 -21.93 -44.10 -13.94
CA LEU A 398 -22.77 -44.76 -12.94
C LEU A 398 -24.15 -44.04 -12.80
N ILE A 399 -24.21 -42.73 -12.90
CA ILE A 399 -25.46 -41.97 -12.92
C ILE A 399 -26.26 -42.29 -14.20
N PHE A 400 -25.59 -42.41 -15.34
CA PHE A 400 -26.24 -42.76 -16.62
C PHE A 400 -26.83 -44.18 -16.59
N GLN A 401 -26.15 -45.16 -15.99
CA GLN A 401 -26.70 -46.49 -15.81
C GLN A 401 -27.89 -46.54 -14.84
N SER A 402 -27.88 -45.68 -13.82
CA SER A 402 -29.03 -45.59 -12.86
C SER A 402 -30.26 -44.88 -13.43
N ALA A 403 -30.11 -44.11 -14.51
CA ALA A 403 -31.20 -43.36 -15.16
C ALA A 403 -31.94 -44.15 -16.26
N SER A 404 -31.47 -45.37 -16.60
CA SER A 404 -32.03 -46.17 -17.70
C SER A 404 -33.23 -47.06 -17.28
N ASP A 405 -33.61 -47.07 -16.02
CA ASP A 405 -34.67 -47.95 -15.49
C ASP A 405 -35.97 -47.23 -15.03
N THR A 406 -36.26 -46.04 -15.58
CA THR A 406 -37.53 -45.37 -15.25
C THR A 406 -38.25 -44.89 -16.52
N GLU A 407 -39.40 -45.46 -16.81
CA GLU A 407 -40.33 -45.08 -17.88
C GLU A 407 -40.90 -43.66 -17.71
N PRO A 408 -41.24 -42.94 -18.80
CA PRO A 408 -41.60 -41.53 -18.75
C PRO A 408 -43.09 -41.33 -18.47
N THR A 409 -43.41 -40.58 -17.46
CA THR A 409 -44.76 -39.98 -17.31
C THR A 409 -44.71 -38.55 -17.83
N GLN A 410 -45.53 -38.29 -18.85
CA GLN A 410 -45.78 -36.94 -19.38
C GLN A 410 -46.54 -36.10 -18.35
N ASP A 411 -46.04 -34.93 -18.03
CA ASP A 411 -46.88 -33.80 -17.68
C ASP A 411 -46.19 -32.46 -18.07
N ALA A 412 -47.06 -31.50 -18.48
CA ALA A 412 -46.80 -30.36 -19.30
C ALA A 412 -46.04 -29.21 -18.61
N LEU A 413 -45.17 -28.52 -19.34
CA LEU A 413 -44.56 -27.20 -19.01
C LEU A 413 -45.56 -26.06 -19.28
N PRO A 414 -45.56 -25.00 -18.47
CA PRO A 414 -45.98 -23.67 -18.92
C PRO A 414 -44.76 -22.84 -19.29
N THR A 415 -44.75 -22.40 -20.51
CA THR A 415 -43.81 -21.43 -21.11
C THR A 415 -44.09 -20.04 -20.55
N THR A 416 -43.11 -19.43 -19.86
CA THR A 416 -43.16 -18.00 -19.55
C THR A 416 -42.07 -17.28 -20.33
N THR A 417 -42.53 -16.52 -21.29
CA THR A 417 -41.70 -15.61 -22.12
C THR A 417 -41.38 -14.35 -21.32
N LEU A 418 -40.13 -14.06 -21.10
CA LEU A 418 -39.68 -12.77 -20.59
C LEU A 418 -39.32 -11.85 -21.77
N GLU A 419 -40.20 -10.89 -22.04
CA GLU A 419 -39.89 -9.75 -22.91
C GLU A 419 -38.93 -8.79 -22.19
N VAL A 420 -37.77 -8.56 -22.79
CA VAL A 420 -36.81 -7.51 -22.38
C VAL A 420 -37.23 -6.20 -23.08
N ASN A 421 -37.64 -5.22 -22.29
CA ASN A 421 -37.94 -3.87 -22.73
C ASN A 421 -36.69 -3.04 -22.88
N ILE A 422 -36.29 -2.68 -24.11
CA ILE A 422 -35.12 -1.88 -24.47
C ILE A 422 -35.59 -0.46 -24.84
N ASP A 423 -36.10 0.30 -23.87
CA ASP A 423 -36.47 1.71 -24.14
C ASP A 423 -36.31 2.67 -22.95
N ALA A 424 -35.17 2.58 -22.23
CA ALA A 424 -34.87 3.52 -21.14
C ALA A 424 -33.45 4.14 -21.21
N THR A 425 -32.79 4.17 -22.38
CA THR A 425 -31.43 4.72 -22.48
C THR A 425 -31.32 5.78 -23.59
N ARG A 426 -32.24 6.75 -23.62
CA ARG A 426 -32.15 7.84 -24.60
C ARG A 426 -32.75 9.17 -24.16
N GLN A 427 -32.50 9.59 -22.89
CA GLN A 427 -32.86 10.94 -22.44
C GLN A 427 -31.94 11.46 -21.32
N ALA A 428 -30.65 11.52 -21.53
CA ALA A 428 -29.72 12.23 -20.63
C ALA A 428 -28.57 12.84 -21.39
N GLU A 429 -28.81 13.45 -22.52
CA GLU A 429 -27.79 14.18 -23.29
C GLU A 429 -28.39 15.47 -23.78
N GLN A 430 -28.48 16.48 -22.91
CA GLN A 430 -28.54 17.92 -23.25
C GLN A 430 -28.66 18.76 -21.96
N ALA A 431 -27.51 19.05 -21.30
CA ALA A 431 -27.39 20.19 -20.40
C ALA A 431 -26.05 20.88 -20.69
N SER A 432 -26.10 22.08 -21.24
CA SER A 432 -24.96 22.96 -21.51
C SER A 432 -24.31 23.40 -20.18
N PRO A 433 -22.97 23.51 -20.12
CA PRO A 433 -22.29 24.01 -18.95
C PRO A 433 -22.37 25.54 -18.82
N THR A 434 -22.65 25.99 -17.60
CA THR A 434 -22.59 27.40 -17.20
C THR A 434 -21.12 27.87 -17.14
N PRO A 435 -20.75 29.06 -17.60
CA PRO A 435 -19.35 29.52 -17.54
C PRO A 435 -18.90 29.88 -16.12
N LEU A 436 -17.69 29.44 -15.76
CA LEU A 436 -16.98 29.75 -14.54
C LEU A 436 -16.54 31.23 -14.46
N PRO A 437 -16.53 31.86 -13.27
CA PRO A 437 -16.01 33.22 -13.11
C PRO A 437 -14.47 33.24 -13.24
N PRO A 438 -13.88 34.40 -13.60
CA PRO A 438 -12.44 34.52 -13.84
C PRO A 438 -11.62 34.37 -12.56
N PRO A 439 -10.36 33.86 -12.66
CA PRO A 439 -9.51 33.62 -11.51
C PRO A 439 -9.08 34.95 -10.83
N VAL A 440 -9.16 34.94 -9.51
CA VAL A 440 -8.63 36.00 -8.66
C VAL A 440 -7.11 35.82 -8.55
N THR A 441 -6.34 36.78 -8.99
CA THR A 441 -4.88 36.80 -8.87
C THR A 441 -4.52 37.08 -7.40
N VAL A 442 -4.14 36.05 -6.66
CA VAL A 442 -3.58 36.18 -5.32
C VAL A 442 -2.06 36.22 -5.45
N THR A 443 -1.44 37.27 -4.96
CA THR A 443 0.03 37.39 -4.85
C THR A 443 0.49 36.38 -3.77
N PRO A 444 1.39 35.43 -4.07
CA PRO A 444 1.83 34.46 -3.07
C PRO A 444 2.67 35.16 -1.97
N PRO A 445 2.53 34.70 -0.69
CA PRO A 445 3.42 35.11 0.39
C PRO A 445 4.85 34.60 0.13
N PRO A 446 5.87 35.13 0.81
CA PRO A 446 7.24 34.65 0.69
C PRO A 446 7.31 33.16 1.12
N VAL A 447 7.94 32.35 0.28
CA VAL A 447 8.06 30.90 0.46
C VAL A 447 9.03 30.65 1.62
N GLU A 448 8.53 30.17 2.75
CA GLU A 448 9.38 29.56 3.78
C GLU A 448 9.85 28.18 3.28
N VAL A 449 11.16 27.94 3.37
CA VAL A 449 11.75 26.65 3.01
C VAL A 449 11.18 25.58 3.95
N PRO A 450 10.60 24.50 3.45
CA PRO A 450 9.98 23.47 4.28
C PRO A 450 10.96 22.86 5.28
N SER A 451 10.52 22.65 6.50
CA SER A 451 11.34 22.17 7.62
C SER A 451 12.01 20.79 7.35
N TRP A 452 11.44 19.99 6.46
CA TRP A 452 12.01 18.70 6.08
C TRP A 452 13.26 18.79 5.18
N LEU A 453 13.48 19.95 4.51
CA LEU A 453 14.69 20.18 3.73
C LEU A 453 15.89 20.54 4.62
N SER A 454 15.66 21.04 5.84
CA SER A 454 16.71 21.51 6.76
C SER A 454 16.90 20.61 7.99
N ALA A 455 16.13 19.53 8.15
CA ALA A 455 16.34 18.60 9.26
C ALA A 455 17.59 17.72 9.05
N PRO A 456 18.37 17.44 10.13
CA PRO A 456 19.60 16.66 10.07
C PRO A 456 19.37 15.19 9.66
#